data_bd58688f4587324b4706d24d15d314f6
#
_entry.id   bd58688f4587324b4706d24d15d314f6
#
_cell.length_a   1.000
_cell.length_b   1.000
_cell.length_c   1.000
_cell.angle_alpha   90.00
_cell.angle_beta   90.00
_cell.angle_gamma   90.00
#
_symmetry.space_group_name_H-M   'P 1'
#
loop_
_entity.id
_entity.type
_entity.pdbx_description
1 polymer ?
#
loop_
_entity_poly.entity_id
_entity_poly.type
_entity_poly.pdbx_seq_one_letter_code
_entity_poly.pdbx_strand_id
1 'polypeptide(L)'
;MPAVRMSRRNFIATSGAGAAALCTANNAGGDTATEMQARSAEEKLTGVSKWDLDTPALCVDLDALERNIASMQTRLRALSVANRPHAKTHKCPAIAKLQLAAGAIGICAAKLSEAEVFVANGIGPILMTTSNVSPAKVRRAMALRRSNPQFVQAVDYAPNARDLNDAAREAGIVADVVVDVAVGTRSGVPAGDQAIALAQLVDKLPNLKLRGLISYDGGAQHIKGFKARLEQTLNRFAPSLETFERFKHAGLNVDIFSGGGTGTYNILPRAHGVTDVQVGSYVFMDCQYLEIGGESNDEVYNDFVPSLTVVTTVLNAYFPKSITTDAGAKALTLNRPGPWVIGERDFTYNAGSDEFGVIRYETAQRSYAVGDKLELIVPHCDPVVNEYDQLYAIRKDRVEAVWPISARGRSQ
;
A
#
# COMPACT_ATOMS: atom_id res chain seq x y z
N MET A 1 1.83 -55.24 10.61
CA MET A 1 2.74 -54.62 9.62
C MET A 1 3.40 -53.44 10.31
N PRO A 2 4.73 -53.36 10.43
CA PRO A 2 5.39 -52.27 11.17
C PRO A 2 5.54 -51.03 10.35
N ALA A 3 5.29 -49.88 10.95
CA ALA A 3 5.44 -48.54 10.38
C ALA A 3 6.92 -48.19 10.17
N VAL A 4 7.30 -47.84 8.95
CA VAL A 4 8.61 -47.34 8.61
C VAL A 4 8.74 -45.88 9.05
N ARG A 5 9.54 -45.60 10.06
CA ARG A 5 9.96 -44.26 10.47
C ARG A 5 11.04 -43.76 9.50
N MET A 6 10.71 -42.80 8.65
CA MET A 6 11.70 -42.07 7.86
C MET A 6 12.44 -41.04 8.74
N SER A 7 13.75 -41.12 8.77
CA SER A 7 14.66 -40.22 9.49
C SER A 7 14.82 -38.89 8.75
N ARG A 8 14.80 -37.79 9.50
CA ARG A 8 14.98 -36.41 9.01
C ARG A 8 16.35 -36.11 8.36
N ARG A 9 17.28 -37.08 8.34
CA ARG A 9 18.63 -36.89 7.80
C ARG A 9 18.78 -37.11 6.28
N ASN A 10 17.82 -37.71 5.60
CA ASN A 10 17.94 -38.04 4.18
C ASN A 10 17.25 -37.05 3.22
N PHE A 11 16.75 -35.91 3.74
CA PHE A 11 16.09 -34.89 2.89
C PHE A 11 17.02 -33.73 2.46
N ILE A 12 18.25 -33.67 3.01
CA ILE A 12 19.19 -32.53 2.78
C ILE A 12 20.32 -32.83 1.77
N ALA A 13 20.39 -34.03 1.20
CA ALA A 13 21.56 -34.45 0.41
C ALA A 13 21.41 -34.38 -1.11
N THR A 14 20.33 -33.79 -1.68
CA THR A 14 20.13 -33.76 -3.15
C THR A 14 19.79 -32.39 -3.77
N SER A 15 20.13 -31.28 -3.10
CA SER A 15 19.92 -29.93 -3.68
C SER A 15 21.15 -29.01 -3.61
N GLY A 16 22.32 -29.55 -3.80
CA GLY A 16 23.57 -28.82 -3.73
C GLY A 16 24.49 -29.01 -4.94
N ALA A 17 24.01 -28.72 -6.15
CA ALA A 17 24.90 -28.51 -7.31
C ALA A 17 24.08 -27.86 -8.44
N GLY A 18 24.12 -26.51 -8.56
CA GLY A 18 23.50 -25.85 -9.71
C GLY A 18 23.13 -24.38 -9.52
N ALA A 19 23.92 -23.60 -8.78
CA ALA A 19 23.70 -22.15 -8.75
C ALA A 19 24.97 -21.35 -8.48
N ALA A 20 25.99 -21.56 -9.33
CA ALA A 20 27.18 -20.71 -9.32
C ALA A 20 27.75 -20.56 -10.73
N ALA A 21 26.98 -19.96 -11.64
CA ALA A 21 27.48 -19.36 -12.88
C ALA A 21 26.29 -18.62 -13.53
N LEU A 22 26.19 -17.31 -13.30
CA LEU A 22 25.51 -16.34 -14.17
C LEU A 22 25.42 -14.98 -13.46
N CYS A 23 26.60 -14.39 -13.24
CA CYS A 23 26.73 -12.98 -12.92
C CYS A 23 27.92 -12.40 -13.69
N THR A 24 27.82 -12.37 -15.01
CA THR A 24 28.51 -11.40 -15.89
C THR A 24 27.90 -11.53 -17.28
N ALA A 25 26.89 -10.74 -17.59
CA ALA A 25 26.55 -10.43 -18.97
C ALA A 25 25.85 -9.06 -19.03
N ASN A 26 26.62 -8.12 -19.50
CA ASN A 26 26.30 -6.97 -20.33
C ASN A 26 24.88 -6.38 -20.35
N ASN A 27 24.80 -5.10 -19.95
CA ASN A 27 23.82 -4.11 -20.43
C ASN A 27 23.87 -4.00 -21.97
N ALA A 28 23.04 -4.80 -22.64
CA ALA A 28 22.56 -4.52 -23.97
C ALA A 28 21.05 -4.73 -23.90
N GLY A 29 20.27 -3.66 -24.08
CA GLY A 29 18.82 -3.64 -23.87
C GLY A 29 18.06 -4.57 -24.80
N GLY A 30 17.84 -5.79 -24.34
CA GLY A 30 16.88 -6.73 -24.87
C GLY A 30 16.01 -7.20 -23.72
N ASP A 31 14.66 -7.19 -23.92
CA ASP A 31 13.72 -7.70 -22.94
C ASP A 31 14.06 -9.16 -22.59
N THR A 32 13.97 -9.50 -21.31
CA THR A 32 14.10 -10.89 -20.87
C THR A 32 12.96 -11.73 -21.43
N ALA A 33 13.12 -13.05 -21.52
CA ALA A 33 12.05 -13.96 -21.98
C ALA A 33 10.77 -13.80 -21.17
N THR A 34 10.87 -13.47 -19.89
CA THR A 34 9.73 -13.18 -19.00
C THR A 34 9.05 -11.87 -19.36
N GLU A 35 9.79 -10.82 -19.67
CA GLU A 35 9.26 -9.52 -20.13
C GLU A 35 8.61 -9.64 -21.50
N MET A 36 9.18 -10.42 -22.41
CA MET A 36 8.60 -10.71 -23.72
C MET A 36 7.30 -11.52 -23.60
N GLN A 37 7.23 -12.50 -22.69
CA GLN A 37 6.00 -13.24 -22.40
C GLN A 37 4.93 -12.37 -21.78
N ALA A 38 5.28 -11.48 -20.86
CA ALA A 38 4.36 -10.53 -20.24
C ALA A 38 3.79 -9.55 -21.29
N ARG A 39 4.63 -8.97 -22.14
CA ARG A 39 4.16 -8.11 -23.26
C ARG A 39 3.26 -8.83 -24.24
N SER A 40 3.61 -10.07 -24.61
CA SER A 40 2.77 -10.89 -25.49
C SER A 40 1.40 -11.23 -24.87
N ALA A 41 1.34 -11.42 -23.55
CA ALA A 41 0.07 -11.63 -22.85
C ALA A 41 -0.74 -10.31 -22.76
N GLU A 42 -0.09 -9.19 -22.49
CA GLU A 42 -0.70 -7.86 -22.46
C GLU A 42 -1.31 -7.49 -23.83
N GLU A 43 -0.56 -7.67 -24.92
CA GLU A 43 -1.03 -7.39 -26.28
C GLU A 43 -2.26 -8.24 -26.65
N LYS A 44 -2.33 -9.51 -26.20
CA LYS A 44 -3.47 -10.39 -26.45
C LYS A 44 -4.73 -10.00 -25.67
N LEU A 45 -4.60 -9.34 -24.54
CA LEU A 45 -5.71 -8.98 -23.65
C LEU A 45 -6.22 -7.56 -23.90
N THR A 46 -5.43 -6.68 -24.52
CA THR A 46 -5.86 -5.30 -24.83
C THR A 46 -7.08 -5.31 -25.76
N GLY A 47 -8.13 -4.58 -25.36
CA GLY A 47 -9.42 -4.52 -26.07
C GLY A 47 -10.41 -5.64 -25.70
N VAL A 48 -10.00 -6.67 -24.96
CA VAL A 48 -10.89 -7.71 -24.44
C VAL A 48 -11.87 -7.09 -23.43
N SER A 49 -13.12 -7.55 -23.43
CA SER A 49 -14.09 -7.13 -22.40
C SER A 49 -13.68 -7.67 -21.04
N LYS A 50 -13.84 -6.87 -19.96
CA LYS A 50 -13.59 -7.35 -18.59
C LYS A 50 -14.45 -8.58 -18.25
N TRP A 51 -15.60 -8.70 -18.91
CA TRP A 51 -16.52 -9.82 -18.73
C TRP A 51 -16.06 -11.12 -19.42
N ASP A 52 -15.06 -11.03 -20.32
CA ASP A 52 -14.45 -12.18 -20.98
C ASP A 52 -13.12 -12.60 -20.34
N LEU A 53 -12.68 -11.90 -19.28
CA LEU A 53 -11.48 -12.28 -18.55
C LEU A 53 -11.65 -13.62 -17.82
N ASP A 54 -10.56 -14.34 -17.68
CA ASP A 54 -10.47 -15.48 -16.76
C ASP A 54 -10.58 -15.00 -15.31
N THR A 55 -11.40 -15.64 -14.51
CA THR A 55 -11.76 -15.19 -13.15
C THR A 55 -11.22 -16.12 -12.08
N PRO A 56 -10.97 -15.61 -10.85
CA PRO A 56 -11.16 -14.23 -10.38
C PRO A 56 -10.17 -13.25 -11.01
N ALA A 57 -10.64 -12.08 -11.48
CA ALA A 57 -9.81 -11.07 -12.14
C ALA A 57 -9.83 -9.76 -11.36
N LEU A 58 -8.65 -9.26 -10.98
CA LEU A 58 -8.50 -7.98 -10.29
C LEU A 58 -8.48 -6.84 -11.32
N CYS A 59 -9.54 -6.04 -11.31
CA CYS A 59 -9.77 -4.96 -12.26
C CYS A 59 -9.65 -3.59 -11.58
N VAL A 60 -9.13 -2.62 -12.32
CA VAL A 60 -9.13 -1.21 -11.91
C VAL A 60 -9.78 -0.36 -12.98
N ASP A 61 -10.87 0.32 -12.63
CA ASP A 61 -11.54 1.31 -13.50
C ASP A 61 -10.66 2.56 -13.60
N LEU A 62 -10.17 2.85 -14.79
CA LEU A 62 -9.23 3.95 -15.05
C LEU A 62 -9.90 5.32 -14.89
N ASP A 63 -11.16 5.48 -15.29
CA ASP A 63 -11.86 6.76 -15.17
C ASP A 63 -12.07 7.10 -13.67
N ALA A 64 -12.38 6.10 -12.85
CA ALA A 64 -12.52 6.23 -11.40
C ALA A 64 -11.16 6.48 -10.71
N LEU A 65 -10.12 5.73 -11.09
CA LEU A 65 -8.75 5.86 -10.56
C LEU A 65 -8.19 7.27 -10.83
N GLU A 66 -8.26 7.72 -12.07
CA GLU A 66 -7.78 9.05 -12.49
C GLU A 66 -8.53 10.17 -11.78
N ARG A 67 -9.86 10.04 -11.66
CA ARG A 67 -10.69 10.98 -10.88
C ARG A 67 -10.29 11.02 -9.42
N ASN A 68 -10.04 9.88 -8.77
CA ASN A 68 -9.60 9.82 -7.39
C ASN A 68 -8.25 10.50 -7.20
N ILE A 69 -7.29 10.23 -8.08
CA ILE A 69 -5.95 10.86 -8.07
C ILE A 69 -6.06 12.39 -8.21
N ALA A 70 -6.82 12.87 -9.20
CA ALA A 70 -7.03 14.29 -9.44
C ALA A 70 -7.77 14.98 -8.28
N SER A 71 -8.81 14.33 -7.74
CA SER A 71 -9.58 14.83 -6.59
C SER A 71 -8.70 14.98 -5.35
N MET A 72 -7.91 13.96 -4.99
CA MET A 72 -6.99 14.03 -3.84
C MET A 72 -6.00 15.18 -4.01
N GLN A 73 -5.38 15.28 -5.17
CA GLN A 73 -4.40 16.33 -5.42
C GLN A 73 -5.01 17.74 -5.32
N THR A 74 -6.23 17.93 -5.82
CA THR A 74 -6.95 19.20 -5.74
C THR A 74 -7.31 19.54 -4.29
N ARG A 75 -7.82 18.58 -3.53
CA ARG A 75 -8.21 18.77 -2.13
C ARG A 75 -7.00 19.10 -1.24
N LEU A 76 -5.88 18.40 -1.41
CA LEU A 76 -4.67 18.66 -0.62
C LEU A 76 -4.02 20.00 -0.98
N ARG A 77 -4.05 20.39 -2.25
CA ARG A 77 -3.59 21.74 -2.66
C ARG A 77 -4.43 22.83 -1.99
N ALA A 78 -5.74 22.66 -1.88
CA ALA A 78 -6.63 23.59 -1.18
C ALA A 78 -6.32 23.69 0.32
N LEU A 79 -5.77 22.62 0.92
CA LEU A 79 -5.33 22.56 2.31
C LEU A 79 -3.87 23.02 2.50
N SER A 80 -3.17 23.41 1.43
CA SER A 80 -1.74 23.78 1.43
C SER A 80 -0.81 22.69 1.96
N VAL A 81 -1.16 21.42 1.73
CA VAL A 81 -0.40 20.24 2.16
C VAL A 81 -0.10 19.37 0.94
N ALA A 82 1.10 18.79 0.90
CA ALA A 82 1.51 17.95 -0.20
C ALA A 82 0.92 16.53 -0.13
N ASN A 83 0.85 15.88 -1.28
CA ASN A 83 0.51 14.46 -1.39
C ASN A 83 1.79 13.62 -1.47
N ARG A 84 1.98 12.68 -0.55
CA ARG A 84 3.01 11.63 -0.61
C ARG A 84 2.33 10.28 -0.48
N PRO A 85 1.70 9.76 -1.55
CA PRO A 85 0.84 8.59 -1.45
C PRO A 85 1.61 7.34 -0.99
N HIS A 86 0.95 6.49 -0.21
CA HIS A 86 1.54 5.27 0.30
C HIS A 86 1.37 4.11 -0.70
N ALA A 87 2.43 3.78 -1.41
CA ALA A 87 2.42 2.80 -2.49
C ALA A 87 2.22 1.34 -2.04
N LYS A 88 2.26 1.06 -0.71
CA LYS A 88 1.93 -0.26 -0.16
C LYS A 88 0.52 -0.74 -0.55
N THR A 89 -0.39 0.21 -0.81
CA THR A 89 -1.78 -0.10 -1.17
C THR A 89 -1.88 -0.74 -2.55
N HIS A 90 -1.18 -0.19 -3.54
CA HIS A 90 -1.28 -0.68 -4.92
C HIS A 90 -0.07 -1.51 -5.37
N LYS A 91 1.11 -1.35 -4.78
CA LYS A 91 2.33 -2.10 -5.10
C LYS A 91 2.69 -2.12 -6.60
N CYS A 92 2.11 -1.22 -7.38
CA CYS A 92 2.15 -1.16 -8.84
C CYS A 92 2.89 0.10 -9.31
N PRO A 93 4.01 -0.03 -10.04
CA PRO A 93 4.76 1.11 -10.57
C PRO A 93 3.95 2.02 -11.51
N ALA A 94 3.03 1.46 -12.31
CA ALA A 94 2.20 2.25 -13.22
C ALA A 94 1.34 3.26 -12.45
N ILE A 95 0.69 2.84 -11.37
CA ILE A 95 -0.14 3.73 -10.52
C ILE A 95 0.72 4.78 -9.83
N ALA A 96 1.90 4.41 -9.31
CA ALA A 96 2.82 5.38 -8.70
C ALA A 96 3.23 6.48 -9.71
N LYS A 97 3.48 6.13 -10.97
CA LYS A 97 3.77 7.10 -12.04
C LYS A 97 2.59 8.05 -12.30
N LEU A 98 1.35 7.54 -12.30
CA LEU A 98 0.16 8.40 -12.44
C LEU A 98 0.03 9.38 -11.26
N GLN A 99 0.29 8.94 -10.04
CA GLN A 99 0.24 9.79 -8.85
C GLN A 99 1.33 10.90 -8.90
N LEU A 100 2.56 10.54 -9.29
CA LEU A 100 3.64 11.52 -9.47
C LEU A 100 3.34 12.52 -10.60
N ALA A 101 2.81 12.07 -11.73
CA ALA A 101 2.40 12.93 -12.84
C ALA A 101 1.29 13.90 -12.44
N ALA A 102 0.41 13.53 -11.50
CA ALA A 102 -0.62 14.39 -10.94
C ALA A 102 -0.09 15.42 -9.93
N GLY A 103 1.17 15.33 -9.52
CA GLY A 103 1.83 16.29 -8.62
C GLY A 103 2.09 15.78 -7.21
N ALA A 104 2.09 14.47 -6.97
CA ALA A 104 2.61 13.92 -5.72
C ALA A 104 4.12 14.22 -5.60
N ILE A 105 4.57 14.57 -4.39
CA ILE A 105 5.96 14.97 -4.12
C ILE A 105 6.94 13.79 -3.97
N GLY A 106 6.48 12.59 -4.17
CA GLY A 106 7.15 11.31 -3.97
C GLY A 106 6.14 10.28 -3.52
N ILE A 107 6.61 9.12 -3.08
CA ILE A 107 5.78 8.04 -2.53
C ILE A 107 6.27 7.62 -1.15
N CYS A 108 5.40 6.98 -0.36
CA CYS A 108 5.79 6.21 0.82
C CYS A 108 5.88 4.72 0.49
N ALA A 109 6.86 4.02 1.09
CA ALA A 109 6.98 2.58 1.06
C ALA A 109 7.01 2.02 2.49
N ALA A 110 6.34 0.89 2.74
CA ALA A 110 6.31 0.24 4.05
C ALA A 110 7.45 -0.75 4.25
N LYS A 111 7.93 -1.38 3.19
CA LYS A 111 8.98 -2.40 3.21
C LYS A 111 10.13 -2.02 2.29
N LEU A 112 11.34 -2.37 2.72
CA LEU A 112 12.54 -2.02 1.94
C LEU A 112 12.50 -2.66 0.54
N SER A 113 12.07 -3.91 0.46
CA SER A 113 11.95 -4.60 -0.82
C SER A 113 10.85 -4.04 -1.74
N GLU A 114 9.82 -3.36 -1.20
CA GLU A 114 8.91 -2.55 -2.01
C GLU A 114 9.63 -1.31 -2.58
N ALA A 115 10.35 -0.58 -1.72
CA ALA A 115 11.11 0.60 -2.14
C ALA A 115 12.15 0.27 -3.24
N GLU A 116 12.84 -0.87 -3.12
CA GLU A 116 13.78 -1.35 -4.14
C GLU A 116 13.10 -1.57 -5.51
N VAL A 117 11.91 -2.16 -5.52
CA VAL A 117 11.13 -2.34 -6.76
C VAL A 117 10.75 -0.99 -7.36
N PHE A 118 10.29 -0.03 -6.56
CA PHE A 118 9.91 1.29 -7.07
C PHE A 118 11.13 2.04 -7.63
N VAL A 119 12.26 2.04 -6.93
CA VAL A 119 13.51 2.65 -7.44
C VAL A 119 13.99 2.00 -8.73
N ALA A 120 13.93 0.67 -8.83
CA ALA A 120 14.28 -0.06 -10.06
C ALA A 120 13.38 0.30 -11.25
N ASN A 121 12.15 0.79 -11.00
CA ASN A 121 11.21 1.29 -12.01
C ASN A 121 11.30 2.82 -12.23
N GLY A 122 12.36 3.48 -11.73
CA GLY A 122 12.60 4.91 -11.89
C GLY A 122 11.68 5.80 -11.05
N ILE A 123 11.11 5.29 -9.96
CA ILE A 123 10.19 6.00 -9.08
C ILE A 123 10.92 6.54 -7.87
N GLY A 124 10.75 7.80 -7.59
CA GLY A 124 11.25 8.55 -6.43
C GLY A 124 10.79 10.01 -6.53
N PRO A 125 10.89 10.79 -5.43
CA PRO A 125 11.43 10.49 -4.08
C PRO A 125 10.68 9.39 -3.33
N ILE A 126 11.37 8.69 -2.39
CA ILE A 126 10.75 7.68 -1.53
C ILE A 126 10.97 7.99 -0.05
N LEU A 127 9.89 8.02 0.72
CA LEU A 127 9.89 8.02 2.18
C LEU A 127 9.63 6.60 2.69
N MET A 128 10.64 5.98 3.30
CA MET A 128 10.52 4.69 3.96
C MET A 128 9.90 4.90 5.34
N THR A 129 8.69 4.38 5.55
CA THR A 129 7.89 4.65 6.77
C THR A 129 8.11 3.65 7.90
N THR A 130 9.01 2.68 7.71
CA THR A 130 9.34 1.66 8.71
C THR A 130 10.84 1.64 8.97
N SER A 131 11.24 1.53 10.23
CA SER A 131 12.64 1.39 10.63
C SER A 131 13.23 0.08 10.13
N ASN A 132 14.41 0.14 9.50
CA ASN A 132 15.18 -1.01 9.05
C ASN A 132 16.25 -1.36 10.10
N VAL A 133 16.03 -2.38 10.93
CA VAL A 133 16.87 -2.64 12.12
C VAL A 133 17.87 -3.79 11.95
N SER A 134 17.68 -4.72 11.00
CA SER A 134 18.65 -5.78 10.78
C SER A 134 19.85 -5.28 10.00
N PRO A 135 21.09 -5.76 10.28
CA PRO A 135 22.30 -5.32 9.56
C PRO A 135 22.19 -5.46 8.04
N ALA A 136 21.52 -6.51 7.55
CA ALA A 136 21.30 -6.71 6.13
C ALA A 136 20.39 -5.63 5.52
N LYS A 137 19.29 -5.27 6.21
CA LYS A 137 18.38 -4.21 5.76
C LYS A 137 19.01 -2.83 5.85
N VAL A 138 19.78 -2.55 6.90
CA VAL A 138 20.51 -1.29 7.05
C VAL A 138 21.46 -1.08 5.87
N ARG A 139 22.28 -2.08 5.50
CA ARG A 139 23.18 -1.99 4.33
C ARG A 139 22.39 -1.81 3.01
N ARG A 140 21.29 -2.55 2.81
CA ARG A 140 20.44 -2.41 1.61
C ARG A 140 19.80 -1.01 1.53
N ALA A 141 19.32 -0.47 2.66
CA ALA A 141 18.74 0.88 2.71
C ALA A 141 19.81 1.94 2.32
N MET A 142 21.05 1.81 2.78
CA MET A 142 22.14 2.73 2.40
C MET A 142 22.54 2.56 0.93
N ALA A 143 22.56 1.34 0.41
CA ALA A 143 22.76 1.09 -1.03
C ALA A 143 21.63 1.73 -1.87
N LEU A 144 20.37 1.63 -1.41
CA LEU A 144 19.22 2.26 -2.06
C LEU A 144 19.34 3.78 -2.02
N ARG A 145 19.73 4.37 -0.86
CA ARG A 145 20.00 5.81 -0.72
C ARG A 145 21.08 6.27 -1.69
N ARG A 146 22.14 5.50 -1.90
CA ARG A 146 23.21 5.84 -2.83
C ARG A 146 22.74 5.89 -4.28
N SER A 147 21.85 4.96 -4.68
CA SER A 147 21.25 4.94 -6.03
C SER A 147 20.08 5.90 -6.20
N ASN A 148 19.39 6.23 -5.11
CA ASN A 148 18.30 7.22 -5.07
C ASN A 148 18.57 8.28 -4.00
N PRO A 149 19.22 9.42 -4.36
CA PRO A 149 19.57 10.47 -3.41
C PRO A 149 18.38 11.15 -2.72
N GLN A 150 17.16 10.86 -3.12
CA GLN A 150 15.92 11.36 -2.51
C GLN A 150 15.21 10.30 -1.66
N PHE A 151 15.90 9.19 -1.32
CA PHE A 151 15.40 8.20 -0.38
C PHE A 151 15.60 8.71 1.05
N VAL A 152 14.52 8.72 1.84
CA VAL A 152 14.49 9.13 3.25
C VAL A 152 14.11 7.94 4.11
N GLN A 153 14.86 7.65 5.17
CA GLN A 153 14.65 6.51 6.07
C GLN A 153 14.03 6.95 7.39
N ALA A 154 12.98 6.24 7.86
CA ALA A 154 12.47 6.41 9.22
C ALA A 154 13.38 5.74 10.27
N VAL A 155 13.47 6.32 11.44
CA VAL A 155 14.21 5.81 12.62
C VAL A 155 13.41 6.07 13.89
N ASP A 156 13.36 5.08 14.80
CA ASP A 156 12.63 5.16 16.06
C ASP A 156 13.44 4.66 17.28
N TYR A 157 14.71 4.28 17.06
CA TYR A 157 15.55 3.67 18.10
C TYR A 157 17.00 4.13 17.99
N ALA A 158 17.58 4.62 19.09
CA ALA A 158 18.91 5.23 19.10
C ALA A 158 20.04 4.30 18.60
N PRO A 159 20.14 3.01 18.97
CA PRO A 159 21.11 2.11 18.37
C PRO A 159 20.95 1.96 16.86
N ASN A 160 19.73 1.89 16.33
CA ASN A 160 19.47 1.83 14.88
C ASN A 160 19.93 3.12 14.17
N ALA A 161 19.78 4.30 14.79
CA ALA A 161 20.35 5.52 14.23
C ALA A 161 21.87 5.46 14.10
N ARG A 162 22.58 4.85 15.06
CA ARG A 162 24.03 4.64 14.99
C ARG A 162 24.41 3.63 13.89
N ASP A 163 23.65 2.52 13.80
CA ASP A 163 23.86 1.52 12.74
C ASP A 163 23.68 2.12 11.35
N LEU A 164 22.63 2.97 11.16
CA LEU A 164 22.40 3.71 9.91
C LEU A 164 23.57 4.68 9.61
N ASN A 165 24.05 5.42 10.63
CA ASN A 165 25.19 6.32 10.47
C ASN A 165 26.46 5.58 10.03
N ASP A 166 26.76 4.45 10.67
CA ASP A 166 27.94 3.65 10.34
C ASP A 166 27.87 3.04 8.94
N ALA A 167 26.70 2.52 8.57
CA ALA A 167 26.48 2.01 7.23
C ALA A 167 26.51 3.12 6.16
N ALA A 168 26.01 4.32 6.45
CA ALA A 168 26.10 5.48 5.57
C ALA A 168 27.57 5.92 5.37
N ARG A 169 28.37 5.93 6.44
CA ARG A 169 29.82 6.17 6.39
C ARG A 169 30.51 5.14 5.48
N GLU A 170 30.22 3.86 5.68
CA GLU A 170 30.79 2.77 4.86
C GLU A 170 30.41 2.90 3.39
N ALA A 171 29.19 3.35 3.12
CA ALA A 171 28.70 3.62 1.77
C ALA A 171 29.21 4.94 1.15
N GLY A 172 29.91 5.79 1.93
CA GLY A 172 30.41 7.10 1.50
C GLY A 172 29.31 8.13 1.21
N ILE A 173 28.21 8.10 1.97
CA ILE A 173 27.04 8.98 1.77
C ILE A 173 26.60 9.64 3.07
N VAL A 174 25.76 10.68 2.93
CA VAL A 174 24.91 11.20 4.00
C VAL A 174 23.48 10.78 3.74
N ALA A 175 22.87 10.08 4.70
CA ALA A 175 21.50 9.57 4.57
C ALA A 175 20.50 10.52 5.20
N ASP A 176 19.44 10.88 4.46
CA ASP A 176 18.30 11.64 5.01
C ASP A 176 17.44 10.70 5.87
N VAL A 177 17.12 11.17 7.08
CA VAL A 177 16.29 10.41 8.03
C VAL A 177 15.20 11.27 8.66
N VAL A 178 14.10 10.63 9.04
CA VAL A 178 13.01 11.21 9.84
C VAL A 178 12.81 10.37 11.10
N VAL A 179 12.42 11.02 12.20
CA VAL A 179 12.06 10.31 13.43
C VAL A 179 10.62 9.81 13.32
N ASP A 180 10.37 8.50 13.49
CA ASP A 180 9.03 7.97 13.65
C ASP A 180 8.54 8.22 15.08
N VAL A 181 7.52 9.07 15.23
CA VAL A 181 6.93 9.42 16.53
C VAL A 181 5.62 8.67 16.70
N ALA A 182 5.53 7.90 17.78
CA ALA A 182 4.41 7.02 18.06
C ALA A 182 3.09 7.77 18.26
N VAL A 183 2.03 7.25 17.61
CA VAL A 183 0.64 7.46 17.99
C VAL A 183 0.09 6.10 18.43
N GLY A 184 -0.02 5.87 19.73
CA GLY A 184 -0.31 4.55 20.29
C GLY A 184 0.96 3.70 20.47
N THR A 185 0.86 2.38 20.33
CA THR A 185 1.92 1.43 20.76
C THR A 185 2.46 0.55 19.62
N ARG A 186 2.12 0.85 18.36
CA ARG A 186 2.49 -0.01 17.23
C ARG A 186 3.94 0.14 16.81
N SER A 187 4.42 1.36 16.64
CA SER A 187 5.76 1.73 16.19
C SER A 187 6.07 3.14 16.62
N GLY A 188 7.32 3.56 16.47
CA GLY A 188 7.77 4.89 16.77
C GLY A 188 8.29 5.05 18.20
N VAL A 189 9.10 6.08 18.39
CA VAL A 189 9.54 6.53 19.72
C VAL A 189 8.42 7.34 20.39
N PRO A 190 8.21 7.23 21.70
CA PRO A 190 7.25 8.08 22.41
C PRO A 190 7.47 9.58 22.14
N ALA A 191 6.36 10.30 21.92
CA ALA A 191 6.37 11.74 21.73
C ALA A 191 7.02 12.49 22.91
N GLY A 192 7.48 13.70 22.70
CA GLY A 192 8.10 14.53 23.73
C GLY A 192 9.60 14.25 23.89
N ASP A 193 10.08 14.13 25.12
CA ASP A 193 11.51 14.11 25.45
C ASP A 193 12.30 13.02 24.77
N GLN A 194 11.73 11.82 24.62
CA GLN A 194 12.41 10.71 23.96
C GLN A 194 12.59 10.94 22.46
N ALA A 195 11.57 11.48 21.79
CA ALA A 195 11.65 11.82 20.38
C ALA A 195 12.66 12.97 20.14
N ILE A 196 12.68 13.96 21.01
CA ILE A 196 13.64 15.07 20.94
C ILE A 196 15.06 14.56 21.16
N ALA A 197 15.29 13.71 22.16
CA ALA A 197 16.61 13.12 22.40
C ALA A 197 17.10 12.30 21.21
N LEU A 198 16.20 11.53 20.56
CA LEU A 198 16.55 10.78 19.36
C LEU A 198 16.86 11.71 18.18
N ALA A 199 16.06 12.76 17.95
CA ALA A 199 16.30 13.74 16.89
C ALA A 199 17.64 14.48 17.09
N GLN A 200 17.95 14.90 18.33
CA GLN A 200 19.25 15.50 18.67
C GLN A 200 20.42 14.54 18.48
N LEU A 201 20.24 13.24 18.74
CA LEU A 201 21.24 12.23 18.43
C LEU A 201 21.48 12.14 16.92
N VAL A 202 20.39 12.03 16.14
CA VAL A 202 20.46 11.97 14.67
C VAL A 202 21.16 13.20 14.10
N ASP A 203 20.83 14.39 14.58
CA ASP A 203 21.41 15.67 14.13
C ASP A 203 22.92 15.77 14.39
N LYS A 204 23.41 15.09 15.44
CA LYS A 204 24.85 15.03 15.78
C LYS A 204 25.63 13.94 15.01
N LEU A 205 24.95 13.01 14.35
CA LEU A 205 25.61 11.91 13.63
C LEU A 205 26.04 12.39 12.23
N PRO A 206 27.35 12.38 11.91
CA PRO A 206 27.89 13.11 10.76
C PRO A 206 27.45 12.54 9.38
N ASN A 207 27.01 11.30 9.34
CA ASN A 207 26.57 10.66 8.09
C ASN A 207 25.03 10.54 8.00
N LEU A 208 24.32 11.19 8.91
CA LEU A 208 22.86 11.33 8.85
C LEU A 208 22.49 12.80 8.72
N LYS A 209 21.35 13.06 8.10
CA LYS A 209 20.70 14.37 8.02
C LYS A 209 19.27 14.26 8.48
N LEU A 210 18.97 14.85 9.63
CA LEU A 210 17.60 14.94 10.12
C LEU A 210 16.75 15.78 9.14
N ARG A 211 15.54 15.30 8.83
CA ARG A 211 14.59 16.00 7.98
C ARG A 211 13.27 16.34 8.68
N GLY A 212 13.10 15.92 9.93
CA GLY A 212 11.87 16.11 10.69
C GLY A 212 11.33 14.81 11.26
N LEU A 213 10.03 14.63 11.23
CA LEU A 213 9.37 13.45 11.78
C LEU A 213 8.25 12.89 10.87
N ILE A 214 7.91 11.63 11.15
CA ILE A 214 6.66 11.00 10.68
C ILE A 214 5.83 10.59 11.88
N SER A 215 4.51 10.53 11.70
CA SER A 215 3.59 10.04 12.73
C SER A 215 2.33 9.48 12.08
N TYR A 216 1.93 8.23 12.43
CA TYR A 216 0.81 7.57 11.80
C TYR A 216 -0.06 6.79 12.79
N ASP A 217 -1.39 6.96 12.66
CA ASP A 217 -2.38 6.16 13.38
C ASP A 217 -3.32 5.45 12.39
N GLY A 218 -3.17 4.12 12.30
CA GLY A 218 -4.06 3.28 11.48
C GLY A 218 -5.48 3.21 12.04
N GLY A 219 -5.64 3.27 13.37
CA GLY A 219 -6.94 3.22 14.02
C GLY A 219 -7.80 4.46 13.75
N ALA A 220 -7.16 5.63 13.60
CA ALA A 220 -7.85 6.87 13.28
C ALA A 220 -8.51 6.84 11.88
N GLN A 221 -7.98 6.04 10.94
CA GLN A 221 -8.47 5.99 9.57
C GLN A 221 -9.90 5.44 9.45
N HIS A 222 -10.34 4.61 10.40
CA HIS A 222 -11.61 3.87 10.31
C HIS A 222 -12.61 4.24 11.41
N ILE A 223 -12.42 5.37 12.10
CA ILE A 223 -13.41 5.88 13.06
C ILE A 223 -14.65 6.32 12.28
N LYS A 224 -15.79 5.69 12.57
CA LYS A 224 -17.09 6.02 11.94
C LYS A 224 -17.59 7.39 12.39
N GLY A 225 -18.16 8.14 11.45
CA GLY A 225 -18.63 9.51 11.65
C GLY A 225 -17.50 10.53 11.57
N PHE A 226 -17.66 11.53 10.67
CA PHE A 226 -16.60 12.52 10.42
C PHE A 226 -16.24 13.33 11.67
N LYS A 227 -17.25 13.78 12.43
CA LYS A 227 -17.04 14.60 13.64
C LYS A 227 -16.22 13.84 14.69
N ALA A 228 -16.59 12.58 14.96
CA ALA A 228 -15.87 11.74 15.92
C ALA A 228 -14.43 11.46 15.44
N ARG A 229 -14.26 11.20 14.14
CA ARG A 229 -12.95 10.96 13.54
C ARG A 229 -12.08 12.21 13.61
N LEU A 230 -12.63 13.41 13.34
CA LEU A 230 -11.94 14.69 13.47
C LEU A 230 -11.41 14.89 14.89
N GLU A 231 -12.29 14.82 15.90
CA GLU A 231 -11.94 15.04 17.29
C GLU A 231 -10.89 14.05 17.78
N GLN A 232 -11.12 12.76 17.57
CA GLN A 232 -10.20 11.72 18.02
C GLN A 232 -8.85 11.79 17.30
N THR A 233 -8.82 12.07 15.99
CA THR A 233 -7.56 12.21 15.26
C THR A 233 -6.73 13.33 15.81
N LEU A 234 -7.28 14.54 15.95
CA LEU A 234 -6.56 15.68 16.46
C LEU A 234 -6.05 15.46 17.90
N ASN A 235 -6.87 14.87 18.77
CA ASN A 235 -6.47 14.52 20.13
C ASN A 235 -5.32 13.52 20.18
N ARG A 236 -5.36 12.46 19.35
CA ARG A 236 -4.31 11.45 19.31
C ARG A 236 -2.99 11.96 18.73
N PHE A 237 -3.05 12.88 17.76
CA PHE A 237 -1.86 13.46 17.15
C PHE A 237 -1.30 14.67 17.94
N ALA A 238 -2.03 15.23 18.91
CA ALA A 238 -1.59 16.38 19.68
C ALA A 238 -0.17 16.23 20.26
N PRO A 239 0.25 15.10 20.88
CA PRO A 239 1.61 14.92 21.37
C PRO A 239 2.68 14.95 20.26
N SER A 240 2.38 14.45 19.06
CA SER A 240 3.31 14.50 17.92
C SER A 240 3.43 15.91 17.35
N LEU A 241 2.33 16.67 17.31
CA LEU A 241 2.31 18.09 16.92
C LEU A 241 3.13 18.94 17.88
N GLU A 242 2.95 18.77 19.19
CA GLU A 242 3.75 19.44 20.21
C GLU A 242 5.24 19.08 20.07
N THR A 243 5.55 17.81 19.85
CA THR A 243 6.92 17.36 19.63
C THR A 243 7.56 18.04 18.42
N PHE A 244 6.81 18.22 17.33
CA PHE A 244 7.30 18.91 16.14
C PHE A 244 7.59 20.39 16.42
N GLU A 245 6.74 21.09 17.15
CA GLU A 245 7.03 22.47 17.59
C GLU A 245 8.27 22.54 18.49
N ARG A 246 8.46 21.57 19.39
CA ARG A 246 9.67 21.47 20.22
C ARG A 246 10.93 21.19 19.38
N PHE A 247 10.84 20.46 18.24
CA PHE A 247 11.96 20.33 17.30
C PHE A 247 12.36 21.69 16.75
N LYS A 248 11.39 22.53 16.35
CA LYS A 248 11.66 23.91 15.88
C LYS A 248 12.35 24.73 16.93
N HIS A 249 11.84 24.74 18.17
CA HIS A 249 12.44 25.48 19.28
C HIS A 249 13.85 25.03 19.65
N ALA A 250 14.16 23.75 19.42
CA ALA A 250 15.49 23.18 19.61
C ALA A 250 16.45 23.43 18.42
N GLY A 251 16.00 24.13 17.37
CA GLY A 251 16.81 24.42 16.17
C GLY A 251 17.02 23.17 15.27
N LEU A 252 16.25 22.11 15.47
CA LEU A 252 16.31 20.89 14.65
C LEU A 252 15.61 21.10 13.30
N ASN A 253 15.99 20.33 12.29
CA ASN A 253 15.35 20.39 10.99
C ASN A 253 13.90 19.87 11.05
N VAL A 254 12.99 20.62 10.44
CA VAL A 254 11.53 20.38 10.41
C VAL A 254 10.96 20.48 8.99
N ASP A 255 11.74 20.09 7.99
CA ASP A 255 11.30 20.10 6.59
C ASP A 255 10.13 19.11 6.34
N ILE A 256 10.03 18.07 7.15
CA ILE A 256 9.03 17.02 7.01
C ILE A 256 8.27 16.81 8.31
N PHE A 257 6.95 16.98 8.27
CA PHE A 257 6.01 16.31 9.15
C PHE A 257 5.00 15.55 8.28
N SER A 258 5.28 14.28 8.06
CA SER A 258 4.45 13.42 7.21
C SER A 258 3.59 12.49 8.06
N GLY A 259 2.30 12.38 7.73
CA GLY A 259 1.37 11.56 8.50
C GLY A 259 -0.01 11.42 7.88
N GLY A 260 -0.96 10.89 8.66
CA GLY A 260 -2.34 10.70 8.20
C GLY A 260 -2.48 9.65 7.09
N GLY A 261 -3.69 9.53 6.56
CA GLY A 261 -4.05 8.57 5.51
C GLY A 261 -5.40 8.91 4.90
N THR A 262 -6.00 7.97 4.16
CA THR A 262 -7.25 8.21 3.41
C THR A 262 -8.40 8.71 4.28
N GLY A 263 -8.59 8.15 5.48
CA GLY A 263 -9.67 8.57 6.38
C GLY A 263 -9.43 9.90 7.09
N THR A 264 -8.20 10.43 7.06
CA THR A 264 -7.79 11.62 7.81
C THR A 264 -7.10 12.68 6.94
N TYR A 265 -7.15 12.54 5.61
CA TYR A 265 -6.48 13.44 4.66
C TYR A 265 -6.94 14.90 4.78
N ASN A 266 -8.21 15.13 5.16
CA ASN A 266 -8.83 16.44 5.36
C ASN A 266 -8.95 16.83 6.86
N ILE A 267 -8.37 16.04 7.73
CA ILE A 267 -8.38 16.24 9.19
C ILE A 267 -6.99 16.67 9.69
N LEU A 268 -5.98 15.83 9.50
CA LEU A 268 -4.64 16.11 10.02
C LEU A 268 -4.04 17.42 9.48
N PRO A 269 -4.24 17.81 8.21
CA PRO A 269 -3.80 19.11 7.70
C PRO A 269 -4.44 20.34 8.37
N ARG A 270 -5.50 20.17 9.16
CA ARG A 270 -6.06 21.29 9.98
C ARG A 270 -5.15 21.67 11.14
N ALA A 271 -4.22 20.79 11.52
CA ALA A 271 -3.20 21.09 12.48
C ALA A 271 -1.98 21.75 11.81
N HIS A 272 -1.38 22.73 12.49
CA HIS A 272 -0.19 23.40 11.99
C HIS A 272 1.03 22.47 11.96
N GLY A 273 1.85 22.61 10.93
CA GLY A 273 3.14 21.93 10.82
C GLY A 273 3.14 20.69 9.94
N VAL A 274 1.99 20.08 9.65
CA VAL A 274 1.91 18.94 8.72
C VAL A 274 2.30 19.40 7.32
N THR A 275 3.28 18.72 6.71
CA THR A 275 3.82 19.08 5.38
C THR A 275 3.23 18.23 4.28
N ASP A 276 2.97 16.97 4.56
CA ASP A 276 2.43 16.03 3.58
C ASP A 276 1.63 14.89 4.24
N VAL A 277 0.74 14.27 3.46
CA VAL A 277 -0.10 13.16 3.92
C VAL A 277 0.20 11.87 3.17
N GLN A 278 0.13 10.73 3.92
CA GLN A 278 0.49 9.39 3.47
C GLN A 278 -0.75 8.59 3.01
N VAL A 279 -1.54 9.17 2.11
CA VAL A 279 -2.79 8.57 1.64
C VAL A 279 -2.53 7.34 0.76
N GLY A 280 -3.22 6.23 1.01
CA GLY A 280 -3.08 4.99 0.24
C GLY A 280 -4.38 4.60 -0.46
N SER A 281 -5.37 4.13 0.28
CA SER A 281 -6.58 3.49 -0.22
C SER A 281 -7.49 4.39 -1.07
N TYR A 282 -7.31 5.72 -1.03
CA TYR A 282 -8.11 6.67 -1.81
C TYR A 282 -8.09 6.38 -3.32
N VAL A 283 -6.99 5.82 -3.84
CA VAL A 283 -6.87 5.54 -5.27
C VAL A 283 -7.85 4.45 -5.71
N PHE A 284 -8.14 3.51 -4.82
CA PHE A 284 -8.96 2.32 -5.06
C PHE A 284 -10.33 2.39 -4.43
N MET A 285 -10.41 2.89 -3.20
CA MET A 285 -11.51 2.75 -2.25
C MET A 285 -11.90 1.29 -2.03
N ASP A 286 -12.44 1.00 -0.87
CA ASP A 286 -12.86 -0.34 -0.48
C ASP A 286 -14.03 -0.27 0.50
N CYS A 287 -14.63 -1.44 0.81
CA CYS A 287 -15.80 -1.50 1.67
C CYS A 287 -15.53 -0.93 3.08
N GLN A 288 -14.30 -1.07 3.61
CA GLN A 288 -13.96 -0.53 4.93
C GLN A 288 -14.04 1.00 4.95
N TYR A 289 -13.52 1.66 3.90
CA TYR A 289 -13.55 3.12 3.83
C TYR A 289 -14.93 3.66 3.45
N LEU A 290 -15.70 2.94 2.63
CA LEU A 290 -17.05 3.41 2.25
C LEU A 290 -18.00 3.55 3.45
N GLU A 291 -17.77 2.81 4.54
CA GLU A 291 -18.60 2.81 5.74
C GLU A 291 -18.22 3.86 6.80
N ILE A 292 -17.12 4.62 6.64
CA ILE A 292 -16.64 5.49 7.73
C ILE A 292 -17.35 6.84 7.80
N GLY A 293 -18.14 7.22 6.79
CA GLY A 293 -18.74 8.53 6.66
C GLY A 293 -17.75 9.64 6.28
N GLY A 294 -18.20 10.63 5.54
CA GLY A 294 -17.46 11.81 5.10
C GLY A 294 -17.93 13.09 5.77
N GLU A 295 -17.26 14.20 5.47
CA GLU A 295 -17.63 15.53 6.00
C GLU A 295 -19.01 16.00 5.52
N SER A 296 -19.41 15.62 4.29
CA SER A 296 -20.69 15.95 3.68
C SER A 296 -21.79 14.92 3.96
N ASN A 297 -21.43 13.71 4.36
CA ASN A 297 -22.35 12.62 4.65
C ASN A 297 -21.74 11.70 5.73
N ASP A 298 -22.32 11.69 6.91
CA ASP A 298 -21.78 11.00 8.08
C ASP A 298 -21.93 9.47 8.01
N GLU A 299 -22.76 8.94 7.09
CA GLU A 299 -22.97 7.51 6.91
C GLU A 299 -22.12 6.92 5.79
N VAL A 300 -21.85 7.68 4.72
CA VAL A 300 -21.14 7.21 3.54
C VAL A 300 -19.94 8.10 3.25
N TYR A 301 -18.78 7.47 3.10
CA TYR A 301 -17.57 8.15 2.67
C TYR A 301 -17.53 8.22 1.14
N ASN A 302 -17.95 9.34 0.58
CA ASN A 302 -18.12 9.56 -0.85
C ASN A 302 -17.14 10.57 -1.45
N ASP A 303 -16.07 10.91 -0.75
CA ASP A 303 -15.02 11.82 -1.24
C ASP A 303 -14.28 11.25 -2.45
N PHE A 304 -14.21 9.92 -2.53
CA PHE A 304 -13.62 9.13 -3.60
C PHE A 304 -14.54 7.99 -3.99
N VAL A 305 -14.34 7.41 -5.16
CA VAL A 305 -15.20 6.35 -5.70
C VAL A 305 -14.44 5.03 -5.78
N PRO A 306 -15.13 3.88 -5.63
CA PRO A 306 -14.51 2.58 -5.87
C PRO A 306 -13.96 2.50 -7.30
N SER A 307 -12.68 2.16 -7.43
CA SER A 307 -12.04 1.88 -8.72
C SER A 307 -11.47 0.47 -8.79
N LEU A 308 -11.23 -0.20 -7.64
CA LEU A 308 -10.71 -1.56 -7.57
C LEU A 308 -11.83 -2.56 -7.32
N THR A 309 -11.93 -3.53 -8.20
CA THR A 309 -12.95 -4.57 -8.11
C THR A 309 -12.36 -5.94 -8.44
N VAL A 310 -13.05 -6.99 -8.02
CA VAL A 310 -12.80 -8.36 -8.48
C VAL A 310 -13.97 -8.82 -9.32
N VAL A 311 -13.71 -9.17 -10.58
CA VAL A 311 -14.68 -9.85 -11.43
C VAL A 311 -14.61 -11.35 -11.11
N THR A 312 -15.77 -11.96 -10.88
CA THR A 312 -15.91 -13.36 -10.45
C THR A 312 -17.01 -14.07 -11.24
N THR A 313 -16.93 -15.38 -11.37
CA THR A 313 -17.90 -16.22 -12.10
C THR A 313 -18.78 -17.02 -11.13
N VAL A 314 -20.07 -17.07 -11.40
CA VAL A 314 -21.02 -17.94 -10.68
C VAL A 314 -20.76 -19.40 -11.06
N LEU A 315 -20.40 -20.21 -10.07
CA LEU A 315 -20.14 -21.65 -10.23
C LEU A 315 -21.34 -22.51 -9.84
N ASN A 316 -22.20 -21.99 -8.95
CA ASN A 316 -23.39 -22.69 -8.46
C ASN A 316 -24.53 -21.70 -8.22
N ALA A 317 -25.71 -22.03 -8.71
CA ALA A 317 -26.95 -21.25 -8.54
C ALA A 317 -28.17 -22.17 -8.29
N TYR A 318 -27.95 -23.36 -7.76
CA TYR A 318 -29.02 -24.35 -7.56
C TYR A 318 -29.85 -24.11 -6.28
N PHE A 319 -29.30 -23.36 -5.33
CA PHE A 319 -29.94 -23.14 -4.04
C PHE A 319 -30.71 -21.82 -4.04
N PRO A 320 -31.95 -21.79 -3.51
CA PRO A 320 -32.72 -20.55 -3.43
C PRO A 320 -31.96 -19.47 -2.67
N LYS A 321 -31.92 -18.26 -3.22
CA LYS A 321 -31.34 -17.07 -2.58
C LYS A 321 -29.85 -17.23 -2.23
N SER A 322 -29.13 -18.07 -2.97
CA SER A 322 -27.70 -18.32 -2.76
C SER A 322 -27.00 -18.64 -4.08
N ILE A 323 -25.90 -18.01 -4.31
CA ILE A 323 -24.98 -18.33 -5.39
C ILE A 323 -23.57 -18.55 -4.83
N THR A 324 -22.80 -19.38 -5.51
CA THR A 324 -21.38 -19.59 -5.19
C THR A 324 -20.53 -19.11 -6.35
N THR A 325 -19.48 -18.37 -6.06
CA THR A 325 -18.53 -17.85 -7.05
C THR A 325 -17.13 -18.42 -6.83
N ASP A 326 -16.25 -18.27 -7.82
CA ASP A 326 -14.83 -18.67 -7.78
C ASP A 326 -13.93 -17.71 -6.98
N ALA A 327 -14.48 -16.64 -6.40
CA ALA A 327 -13.72 -15.71 -5.57
C ALA A 327 -13.90 -16.04 -4.09
N GLY A 328 -13.05 -16.88 -3.53
CA GLY A 328 -12.97 -17.21 -2.12
C GLY A 328 -11.98 -16.35 -1.33
N ALA A 329 -11.49 -16.88 -0.20
CA ALA A 329 -10.58 -16.17 0.68
C ALA A 329 -9.24 -15.79 0.01
N LYS A 330 -8.74 -16.62 -0.93
CA LYS A 330 -7.50 -16.36 -1.68
C LYS A 330 -7.64 -15.27 -2.75
N ALA A 331 -8.87 -14.90 -3.12
CA ALA A 331 -9.12 -13.83 -4.08
C ALA A 331 -9.53 -12.51 -3.41
N LEU A 332 -10.17 -12.57 -2.22
CA LEU A 332 -10.81 -11.42 -1.56
C LEU A 332 -10.39 -11.23 -0.11
N THR A 333 -9.56 -12.14 0.43
CA THR A 333 -9.16 -12.13 1.84
C THR A 333 -10.34 -12.32 2.82
N LEU A 334 -10.09 -12.20 4.14
CA LEU A 334 -11.11 -12.37 5.18
C LEU A 334 -11.43 -11.06 5.93
N ASN A 335 -11.08 -9.91 5.34
CA ASN A 335 -11.34 -8.62 5.94
C ASN A 335 -12.85 -8.34 6.09
N ARG A 336 -13.18 -7.51 7.06
CA ARG A 336 -14.56 -7.09 7.33
C ARG A 336 -14.67 -5.56 7.17
N PRO A 337 -15.80 -5.05 6.63
CA PRO A 337 -16.92 -5.79 6.05
C PRO A 337 -16.45 -6.66 4.87
N GLY A 338 -17.22 -7.70 4.50
CA GLY A 338 -16.97 -8.48 3.30
C GLY A 338 -17.15 -7.64 2.03
N PRO A 339 -16.81 -8.18 0.84
CA PRO A 339 -16.96 -7.46 -0.42
C PRO A 339 -18.43 -7.16 -0.72
N TRP A 340 -18.67 -6.05 -1.43
CA TRP A 340 -20.01 -5.67 -1.88
C TRP A 340 -20.18 -5.98 -3.37
N VAL A 341 -21.33 -6.57 -3.72
CA VAL A 341 -21.68 -6.84 -5.12
C VAL A 341 -22.19 -5.56 -5.77
N ILE A 342 -21.56 -5.15 -6.86
CA ILE A 342 -21.99 -3.94 -7.59
C ILE A 342 -23.38 -4.15 -8.18
N GLY A 343 -24.27 -3.16 -7.96
CA GLY A 343 -25.66 -3.21 -8.44
C GLY A 343 -26.64 -3.95 -7.54
N GLU A 344 -26.17 -4.64 -6.49
CA GLU A 344 -27.01 -5.40 -5.58
C GLU A 344 -26.86 -4.91 -4.12
N ARG A 345 -27.98 -4.56 -3.47
CA ARG A 345 -27.96 -3.97 -2.12
C ARG A 345 -28.04 -4.99 -1.00
N ASP A 346 -28.81 -6.07 -1.23
CA ASP A 346 -29.16 -7.06 -0.19
C ASP A 346 -28.27 -8.30 -0.25
N PHE A 347 -27.15 -8.22 -0.97
CA PHE A 347 -26.22 -9.33 -1.11
C PHE A 347 -25.24 -9.34 0.05
N THR A 348 -25.14 -10.50 0.69
CA THR A 348 -24.16 -10.75 1.76
C THR A 348 -23.16 -11.81 1.31
N TYR A 349 -21.89 -11.41 1.19
CA TYR A 349 -20.81 -12.32 0.86
C TYR A 349 -20.25 -12.98 2.13
N ASN A 350 -19.97 -14.28 2.02
CA ASN A 350 -19.18 -15.04 2.97
C ASN A 350 -18.13 -15.86 2.22
N ALA A 351 -16.86 -15.77 2.62
CA ALA A 351 -15.86 -16.71 2.16
C ALA A 351 -16.26 -18.13 2.62
N GLY A 352 -16.81 -18.91 1.71
CA GLY A 352 -17.23 -20.29 2.00
C GLY A 352 -16.05 -21.23 2.18
N SER A 353 -14.92 -20.89 1.53
CA SER A 353 -13.63 -21.58 1.63
C SER A 353 -12.50 -20.71 1.06
N ASP A 354 -11.33 -21.32 0.89
CA ASP A 354 -10.20 -20.68 0.23
C ASP A 354 -10.51 -20.28 -1.23
N GLU A 355 -11.24 -21.14 -1.96
CA GLU A 355 -11.50 -21.00 -3.40
C GLU A 355 -12.90 -20.46 -3.71
N PHE A 356 -13.87 -20.60 -2.80
CA PHE A 356 -15.28 -20.30 -3.07
C PHE A 356 -15.82 -19.16 -2.23
N GLY A 357 -16.49 -18.20 -2.87
CA GLY A 357 -17.30 -17.18 -2.24
C GLY A 357 -18.77 -17.55 -2.28
N VAL A 358 -19.45 -17.59 -1.13
CA VAL A 358 -20.90 -17.82 -1.05
C VAL A 358 -21.60 -16.49 -0.85
N ILE A 359 -22.49 -16.15 -1.77
CA ILE A 359 -23.28 -14.93 -1.71
C ILE A 359 -24.74 -15.30 -1.43
N ARG A 360 -25.29 -14.71 -0.38
CA ARG A 360 -26.71 -14.88 -0.01
C ARG A 360 -27.45 -13.57 -0.18
N TYR A 361 -28.73 -13.65 -0.55
CA TYR A 361 -29.58 -12.49 -0.78
C TYR A 361 -31.04 -12.83 -0.50
N GLU A 362 -31.84 -11.84 -0.15
CA GLU A 362 -33.30 -11.97 -0.06
C GLU A 362 -33.96 -11.59 -1.36
N THR A 363 -33.49 -10.53 -2.00
CA THR A 363 -33.95 -10.05 -3.31
C THR A 363 -32.73 -9.86 -4.23
N ALA A 364 -32.94 -9.98 -5.52
CA ALA A 364 -31.91 -9.74 -6.53
C ALA A 364 -32.51 -8.92 -7.68
N GLN A 365 -31.70 -8.06 -8.31
CA GLN A 365 -32.13 -7.24 -9.45
C GLN A 365 -32.38 -8.12 -10.71
N ARG A 366 -31.77 -9.31 -10.77
CA ARG A 366 -31.92 -10.29 -11.86
C ARG A 366 -31.78 -11.71 -11.35
N SER A 367 -32.16 -12.68 -12.18
CA SER A 367 -31.82 -14.08 -11.95
C SER A 367 -30.32 -14.30 -12.25
N TYR A 368 -29.71 -15.19 -11.49
CA TYR A 368 -28.32 -15.61 -11.68
C TYR A 368 -28.26 -17.07 -12.11
N ALA A 369 -27.43 -17.37 -13.12
CA ALA A 369 -27.15 -18.70 -13.64
C ALA A 369 -25.66 -19.03 -13.54
N VAL A 370 -25.34 -20.33 -13.60
CA VAL A 370 -23.94 -20.79 -13.70
C VAL A 370 -23.32 -20.20 -14.97
N GLY A 371 -22.12 -19.63 -14.82
CA GLY A 371 -21.40 -18.92 -15.88
C GLY A 371 -21.63 -17.40 -15.89
N ASP A 372 -22.63 -16.89 -15.19
CA ASP A 372 -22.81 -15.43 -15.02
C ASP A 372 -21.64 -14.83 -14.28
N LYS A 373 -21.31 -13.57 -14.62
CA LYS A 373 -20.26 -12.81 -13.93
C LYS A 373 -20.83 -11.72 -13.04
N LEU A 374 -20.14 -11.50 -11.93
CA LEU A 374 -20.37 -10.45 -10.95
C LEU A 374 -19.11 -9.62 -10.79
N GLU A 375 -19.30 -8.40 -10.33
CA GLU A 375 -18.21 -7.50 -9.96
C GLU A 375 -18.35 -7.11 -8.50
N LEU A 376 -17.25 -7.28 -7.75
CA LEU A 376 -17.21 -7.10 -6.30
C LEU A 376 -16.28 -5.95 -5.93
N ILE A 377 -16.79 -4.96 -5.17
CA ILE A 377 -15.91 -4.01 -4.47
C ILE A 377 -15.18 -4.78 -3.39
N VAL A 378 -13.86 -4.64 -3.35
CA VAL A 378 -13.01 -5.40 -2.43
C VAL A 378 -13.24 -5.02 -0.95
N PRO A 379 -13.10 -5.95 0.00
CA PRO A 379 -13.29 -5.67 1.43
C PRO A 379 -12.25 -4.69 1.97
N HIS A 380 -10.96 -4.89 1.65
CA HIS A 380 -9.85 -4.00 1.93
C HIS A 380 -8.79 -4.14 0.83
N CYS A 381 -8.41 -3.02 0.22
CA CYS A 381 -7.58 -3.04 -0.99
C CYS A 381 -6.16 -3.57 -0.75
N ASP A 382 -5.46 -3.15 0.32
CA ASP A 382 -4.06 -3.51 0.57
C ASP A 382 -3.80 -5.03 0.54
N PRO A 383 -4.52 -5.88 1.31
CA PRO A 383 -4.28 -7.33 1.27
C PRO A 383 -4.78 -7.99 -0.01
N VAL A 384 -5.90 -7.54 -0.60
CA VAL A 384 -6.41 -8.11 -1.85
C VAL A 384 -5.43 -7.92 -3.00
N VAL A 385 -4.86 -6.73 -3.16
CA VAL A 385 -3.83 -6.46 -4.18
C VAL A 385 -2.63 -7.41 -4.04
N ASN A 386 -2.30 -7.82 -2.84
CA ASN A 386 -1.17 -8.73 -2.60
C ASN A 386 -1.43 -10.18 -3.03
N GLU A 387 -2.68 -10.57 -3.29
CA GLU A 387 -3.06 -11.91 -3.77
C GLU A 387 -2.90 -12.08 -5.29
N TYR A 388 -2.76 -11.00 -6.05
CA TYR A 388 -2.73 -11.02 -7.51
C TYR A 388 -1.37 -10.61 -8.07
N ASP A 389 -0.97 -11.19 -9.22
CA ASP A 389 0.26 -10.83 -9.92
C ASP A 389 0.11 -9.57 -10.76
N GLN A 390 -1.13 -9.27 -11.21
CA GLN A 390 -1.42 -8.19 -12.14
C GLN A 390 -2.79 -7.54 -11.89
N LEU A 391 -2.92 -6.30 -12.35
CA LEU A 391 -4.15 -5.52 -12.42
C LEU A 391 -4.57 -5.38 -13.89
N TYR A 392 -5.85 -5.62 -14.18
CA TYR A 392 -6.44 -5.28 -15.47
C TYR A 392 -6.95 -3.83 -15.42
N ALA A 393 -6.29 -2.95 -16.13
CA ALA A 393 -6.69 -1.54 -16.25
C ALA A 393 -7.84 -1.43 -17.27
N ILE A 394 -9.02 -1.07 -16.77
CA ILE A 394 -10.27 -1.12 -17.52
C ILE A 394 -10.75 0.28 -17.88
N ARG A 395 -11.09 0.50 -19.14
CA ARG A 395 -11.80 1.69 -19.60
C ARG A 395 -13.01 1.29 -20.46
N LYS A 396 -14.21 1.76 -20.09
CA LYS A 396 -15.46 1.42 -20.78
C LYS A 396 -15.64 -0.10 -20.94
N ASP A 397 -15.47 -0.83 -19.84
CA ASP A 397 -15.55 -2.30 -19.77
C ASP A 397 -14.53 -3.08 -20.61
N ARG A 398 -13.50 -2.44 -21.16
CA ARG A 398 -12.44 -3.09 -21.93
C ARG A 398 -11.09 -2.93 -21.27
N VAL A 399 -10.26 -3.94 -21.38
CA VAL A 399 -8.85 -3.89 -20.95
C VAL A 399 -8.12 -2.89 -21.83
N GLU A 400 -7.60 -1.83 -21.22
CA GLU A 400 -6.73 -0.84 -21.88
C GLU A 400 -5.25 -1.22 -21.69
N ALA A 401 -4.91 -1.75 -20.52
CA ALA A 401 -3.56 -2.25 -20.20
C ALA A 401 -3.62 -3.35 -19.13
N VAL A 402 -2.55 -4.12 -19.03
CA VAL A 402 -2.32 -5.07 -17.94
C VAL A 402 -1.09 -4.61 -17.16
N TRP A 403 -1.28 -4.30 -15.89
CA TRP A 403 -0.21 -3.76 -15.05
C TRP A 403 0.31 -4.79 -14.05
N PRO A 404 1.59 -5.14 -14.07
CA PRO A 404 2.16 -6.03 -13.06
C PRO A 404 2.16 -5.37 -11.68
N ILE A 405 1.81 -6.12 -10.65
CA ILE A 405 1.91 -5.71 -9.25
C ILE A 405 3.32 -6.06 -8.77
N SER A 406 4.32 -5.37 -9.31
CA SER A 406 5.75 -5.76 -9.19
C SER A 406 6.27 -5.82 -7.75
N ALA A 407 5.65 -5.07 -6.83
CA ALA A 407 6.02 -5.08 -5.41
C ALA A 407 5.14 -6.02 -4.55
N ARG A 408 4.26 -6.85 -5.16
CA ARG A 408 3.50 -7.85 -4.41
C ARG A 408 4.44 -8.89 -3.78
N GLY A 409 4.07 -9.43 -2.61
CA GLY A 409 4.90 -10.39 -1.88
C GLY A 409 6.23 -9.84 -1.33
N ARG A 410 6.56 -8.58 -1.58
CA ARG A 410 7.78 -7.91 -1.10
C ARG A 410 7.62 -7.44 0.35
N SER A 411 7.54 -8.38 1.28
CA SER A 411 7.25 -8.10 2.70
C SER A 411 8.50 -7.99 3.59
N GLN A 412 9.70 -8.00 3.01
CA GLN A 412 10.98 -7.90 3.74
C GLN A 412 11.50 -6.48 3.87
#